data_364bbbcfadf504a22974be47111e9e93
#
_entry.id   364bbbcfadf504a22974be47111e9e93
#
_cell.length_a   1.000
_cell.length_b   1.000
_cell.length_c   1.000
_cell.angle_alpha   90.00
_cell.angle_beta   90.00
_cell.angle_gamma   90.00
#
_symmetry.space_group_name_H-M   'P 1'
#
loop_
_entity.id
_entity.type
_entity.pdbx_description
1 polymer ?
#
loop_
_entity_poly.entity_id
_entity_poly.type
_entity_poly.pdbx_seq_one_letter_code
_entity_poly.pdbx_strand_id
1 'polypeptide(L)'
;WHIDRDGDNQTEHHETYLVHNNNNINEHSGACFRKGRNEEFNFDSTPNSDWYDGNPSGLRLWNFGEKNAEMQYNIGRGPAISVAYLSHTNDSNGDGQIIGGETFDLNVNLTNLDLGLSTTSVVRCKAVGPNASYVTVINPVIQPGNIEPNATISTSFQISLDPATPDFTALKFRFEAEEDDRTDFVEKEIS
;
A
#
# COMPACT_ATOMS: atom_id res chain seq x y z
N TRP A 1 -9.74 -13.30 -11.57
CA TRP A 1 -10.53 -13.99 -12.56
C TRP A 1 -10.11 -13.50 -13.94
N HIS A 2 -9.48 -14.38 -14.72
CA HIS A 2 -9.31 -14.17 -16.15
C HIS A 2 -10.49 -14.76 -16.88
N ILE A 3 -10.95 -14.03 -17.87
CA ILE A 3 -12.00 -14.53 -18.76
C ILE A 3 -11.27 -15.22 -19.91
N ASP A 4 -11.45 -16.52 -19.98
CA ASP A 4 -11.08 -17.32 -21.17
C ASP A 4 -11.94 -16.84 -22.34
N ARG A 5 -11.35 -16.03 -23.23
CA ARG A 5 -12.07 -15.38 -24.32
C ARG A 5 -12.28 -16.29 -25.53
N ASP A 6 -11.40 -17.22 -25.74
CA ASP A 6 -11.48 -18.18 -26.86
C ASP A 6 -11.82 -19.60 -26.40
N GLY A 7 -11.85 -19.85 -25.09
CA GLY A 7 -12.27 -21.12 -24.49
C GLY A 7 -11.22 -22.22 -24.56
N ASP A 8 -9.98 -21.90 -24.86
CA ASP A 8 -8.93 -22.90 -25.01
C ASP A 8 -7.99 -23.01 -23.80
N ASN A 9 -7.95 -22.00 -22.94
CA ASN A 9 -7.08 -21.89 -21.76
C ASN A 9 -5.60 -22.20 -22.05
N GLN A 10 -5.10 -21.86 -23.25
CA GLN A 10 -3.78 -22.24 -23.76
C GLN A 10 -2.82 -21.07 -23.89
N THR A 11 -3.19 -19.88 -23.44
CA THR A 11 -2.33 -18.69 -23.52
C THR A 11 -1.14 -18.79 -22.56
N GLU A 12 -0.13 -17.97 -22.75
CA GLU A 12 1.05 -17.88 -21.88
C GLU A 12 0.67 -17.69 -20.41
N HIS A 13 -0.42 -16.96 -20.16
CA HIS A 13 -1.09 -16.86 -18.87
C HIS A 13 -2.44 -17.53 -18.99
N HIS A 14 -2.64 -18.67 -18.36
CA HIS A 14 -3.93 -19.36 -18.38
C HIS A 14 -5.08 -18.39 -18.20
N GLU A 15 -6.02 -18.35 -19.12
CA GLU A 15 -7.13 -17.39 -19.13
C GLU A 15 -8.12 -17.61 -17.99
N THR A 16 -8.17 -18.84 -17.48
CA THR A 16 -8.95 -19.19 -16.30
C THR A 16 -8.14 -20.07 -15.37
N TYR A 17 -7.93 -19.63 -14.15
CA TYR A 17 -7.29 -20.45 -13.12
C TYR A 17 -7.82 -20.13 -11.72
N LEU A 18 -7.67 -21.08 -10.81
CA LEU A 18 -8.03 -20.91 -9.43
C LEU A 18 -6.92 -20.15 -8.69
N VAL A 19 -7.28 -19.01 -8.11
CA VAL A 19 -6.37 -18.26 -7.26
C VAL A 19 -6.23 -18.96 -5.91
N HIS A 20 -5.03 -19.40 -5.60
CA HIS A 20 -4.70 -20.04 -4.34
C HIS A 20 -4.09 -19.02 -3.37
N ASN A 21 -4.48 -19.09 -2.11
CA ASN A 21 -4.00 -18.17 -1.07
C ASN A 21 -2.50 -18.29 -0.74
N ASN A 22 -1.82 -19.30 -1.24
CA ASN A 22 -0.38 -19.54 -1.08
C ASN A 22 0.36 -19.53 -2.41
N ASN A 23 -0.31 -19.12 -3.49
CA ASN A 23 0.20 -19.14 -4.87
C ASN A 23 0.71 -20.52 -5.34
N ASN A 24 0.25 -21.61 -4.73
CA ASN A 24 0.60 -22.98 -5.07
C ASN A 24 -0.59 -23.72 -5.67
N ILE A 25 -0.63 -23.83 -6.99
CA ILE A 25 -1.72 -24.45 -7.75
C ILE A 25 -1.89 -25.96 -7.49
N ASN A 26 -0.91 -26.60 -6.85
CA ASN A 26 -0.94 -28.04 -6.54
C ASN A 26 -1.46 -28.33 -5.12
N GLU A 27 -1.73 -27.32 -4.33
CA GLU A 27 -2.11 -27.45 -2.92
C GLU A 27 -3.56 -27.03 -2.66
N HIS A 28 -4.52 -27.86 -3.04
CA HIS A 28 -5.94 -27.54 -2.91
C HIS A 28 -6.43 -27.41 -1.45
N SER A 29 -5.82 -28.10 -0.50
CA SER A 29 -6.21 -28.01 0.91
C SER A 29 -5.96 -26.64 1.53
N GLY A 30 -5.03 -25.88 0.95
CA GLY A 30 -4.65 -24.55 1.36
C GLY A 30 -5.23 -23.40 0.52
N ALA A 31 -6.05 -23.72 -0.48
CA ALA A 31 -6.44 -22.78 -1.52
C ALA A 31 -7.43 -21.70 -1.08
N CYS A 32 -8.11 -21.86 0.05
CA CYS A 32 -9.17 -20.95 0.44
C CYS A 32 -8.66 -19.83 1.35
N PHE A 33 -9.02 -18.60 1.01
CA PHE A 33 -8.96 -17.47 1.93
C PHE A 33 -10.01 -17.69 3.03
N ARG A 34 -9.64 -17.50 4.30
CA ARG A 34 -10.52 -17.70 5.44
C ARG A 34 -9.93 -17.10 6.70
N LYS A 35 -10.74 -16.91 7.72
CA LYS A 35 -10.30 -16.49 9.04
C LYS A 35 -9.18 -17.40 9.57
N GLY A 36 -8.12 -16.81 10.10
CA GLY A 36 -6.92 -17.49 10.57
C GLY A 36 -5.98 -17.95 9.46
N ARG A 37 -6.26 -17.65 8.18
CA ARG A 37 -5.40 -18.01 7.05
C ARG A 37 -5.62 -17.10 5.84
N ASN A 38 -4.67 -16.19 5.59
CA ASN A 38 -4.77 -15.17 4.55
C ASN A 38 -6.16 -14.53 4.51
N GLU A 39 -6.37 -13.63 5.45
CA GLU A 39 -7.69 -13.01 5.68
C GLU A 39 -7.98 -11.89 4.69
N GLU A 40 -7.03 -11.59 3.80
CA GLU A 40 -7.15 -10.55 2.78
C GLU A 40 -6.63 -11.01 1.43
N PHE A 41 -7.28 -10.54 0.38
CA PHE A 41 -6.81 -10.59 -1.00
C PHE A 41 -6.80 -9.16 -1.54
N ASN A 42 -5.61 -8.60 -1.73
CA ASN A 42 -5.40 -7.21 -2.13
C ASN A 42 -4.08 -7.08 -2.90
N PHE A 43 -3.64 -5.86 -3.18
CA PHE A 43 -2.40 -5.58 -3.90
C PHE A 43 -1.13 -6.06 -3.17
N ASP A 44 -1.19 -6.21 -1.84
CA ASP A 44 -0.05 -6.57 -0.98
C ASP A 44 -0.08 -8.05 -0.54
N SER A 45 -1.13 -8.76 -0.86
CA SER A 45 -1.26 -10.19 -0.55
C SER A 45 -0.45 -11.06 -1.52
N THR A 46 -0.22 -12.33 -1.15
CA THR A 46 0.37 -13.35 -2.05
C THR A 46 -0.56 -14.54 -2.17
N PRO A 47 -1.18 -14.78 -3.35
CA PRO A 47 -1.14 -13.95 -4.55
C PRO A 47 -1.80 -12.59 -4.34
N ASN A 48 -1.39 -11.58 -5.12
CA ASN A 48 -1.97 -10.25 -5.07
C ASN A 48 -3.16 -10.10 -6.04
N SER A 49 -3.87 -8.97 -5.92
CA SER A 49 -5.02 -8.64 -6.76
C SER A 49 -4.68 -7.79 -7.98
N ASP A 50 -3.42 -7.46 -8.21
CA ASP A 50 -3.02 -6.61 -9.32
C ASP A 50 -3.24 -7.29 -10.69
N TRP A 51 -3.34 -6.46 -11.73
CA TRP A 51 -3.37 -6.96 -13.09
C TRP A 51 -2.02 -7.58 -13.48
N TYR A 52 -2.00 -8.39 -14.54
CA TYR A 52 -0.76 -9.03 -15.03
C TYR A 52 0.32 -8.06 -15.46
N ASP A 53 -0.05 -6.86 -15.85
CA ASP A 53 0.89 -5.80 -16.19
C ASP A 53 1.48 -5.08 -14.97
N GLY A 54 1.13 -5.55 -13.75
CA GLY A 54 1.55 -4.96 -12.49
C GLY A 54 0.80 -3.70 -12.08
N ASN A 55 -0.21 -3.30 -12.84
CA ASN A 55 -1.04 -2.17 -12.46
C ASN A 55 -2.04 -2.57 -11.37
N PRO A 56 -2.30 -1.69 -10.39
CA PRO A 56 -3.29 -1.95 -9.35
C PRO A 56 -4.68 -2.21 -9.92
N SER A 57 -5.30 -3.33 -9.57
CA SER A 57 -6.70 -3.61 -9.93
C SER A 57 -7.69 -2.81 -9.07
N GLY A 58 -7.25 -2.36 -7.91
CA GLY A 58 -8.10 -1.77 -6.88
C GLY A 58 -9.03 -2.78 -6.18
N LEU A 59 -8.95 -4.07 -6.51
CA LEU A 59 -9.77 -5.07 -5.85
C LEU A 59 -9.21 -5.42 -4.49
N ARG A 60 -10.08 -5.38 -3.48
CA ARG A 60 -9.82 -5.88 -2.14
C ARG A 60 -10.95 -6.77 -1.66
N LEU A 61 -10.60 -7.93 -1.12
CA LEU A 61 -11.49 -8.81 -0.37
C LEU A 61 -10.89 -8.98 1.02
N TRP A 62 -11.70 -8.81 2.08
CA TRP A 62 -11.20 -8.90 3.46
C TRP A 62 -12.29 -9.40 4.40
N ASN A 63 -11.92 -9.64 5.67
CA ASN A 63 -12.81 -10.17 6.70
C ASN A 63 -13.44 -11.50 6.30
N PHE A 64 -12.65 -12.41 5.72
CA PHE A 64 -13.11 -13.76 5.42
C PHE A 64 -13.53 -14.47 6.70
N GLY A 65 -14.75 -15.02 6.70
CA GLY A 65 -15.30 -15.77 7.80
C GLY A 65 -14.62 -17.13 8.04
N GLU A 66 -15.11 -17.85 9.02
CA GLU A 66 -14.70 -19.23 9.30
C GLU A 66 -15.05 -20.14 8.11
N LYS A 67 -14.28 -21.22 7.95
CA LYS A 67 -14.54 -22.23 6.93
C LYS A 67 -15.90 -22.87 7.16
N ASN A 68 -16.85 -22.58 6.27
CA ASN A 68 -18.22 -23.12 6.32
C ASN A 68 -18.77 -23.28 4.90
N ALA A 69 -19.97 -23.87 4.77
CA ALA A 69 -20.69 -23.96 3.50
C ALA A 69 -21.08 -22.57 2.95
N GLU A 70 -21.33 -21.62 3.83
CA GLU A 70 -21.49 -20.20 3.53
C GLU A 70 -20.41 -19.41 4.24
N MET A 71 -19.66 -18.62 3.51
CA MET A 71 -18.60 -17.77 4.06
C MET A 71 -18.88 -16.33 3.69
N GLN A 72 -18.86 -15.47 4.69
CA GLN A 72 -18.99 -14.03 4.49
C GLN A 72 -17.61 -13.42 4.29
N TYR A 73 -17.55 -12.39 3.48
CA TYR A 73 -16.37 -11.53 3.30
C TYR A 73 -16.84 -10.16 2.84
N ASN A 74 -15.99 -9.17 3.04
CA ASN A 74 -16.19 -7.84 2.51
C ASN A 74 -15.52 -7.73 1.14
N ILE A 75 -16.10 -6.94 0.26
CA ILE A 75 -15.55 -6.64 -1.06
C ILE A 75 -15.56 -5.14 -1.27
N GLY A 76 -14.48 -4.61 -1.81
CA GLY A 76 -14.38 -3.20 -2.16
C GLY A 76 -13.17 -2.94 -3.04
N ARG A 77 -12.96 -1.69 -3.36
CA ARG A 77 -11.68 -1.22 -3.87
C ARG A 77 -10.79 -0.94 -2.67
N GLY A 78 -9.60 -1.47 -2.68
CA GLY A 78 -8.64 -1.14 -1.65
C GLY A 78 -7.53 -0.27 -2.23
N PRO A 79 -6.71 0.34 -1.42
CA PRO A 79 -7.11 1.17 -0.30
C PRO A 79 -7.98 2.34 -0.76
N ALA A 80 -8.87 2.83 0.10
CA ALA A 80 -9.66 4.01 -0.26
C ALA A 80 -8.73 5.20 -0.57
N ILE A 81 -7.64 5.33 0.17
CA ILE A 81 -6.61 6.33 -0.06
C ILE A 81 -5.30 5.64 -0.48
N SER A 82 -4.91 5.85 -1.73
CA SER A 82 -3.59 5.48 -2.22
C SER A 82 -2.57 6.57 -1.87
N VAL A 83 -1.38 6.17 -1.44
CA VAL A 83 -0.28 7.09 -1.16
C VAL A 83 0.84 6.86 -2.17
N ALA A 84 1.24 7.90 -2.87
CA ALA A 84 2.37 7.87 -3.80
C ALA A 84 3.42 8.90 -3.41
N TYR A 85 4.67 8.46 -3.25
CA TYR A 85 5.80 9.38 -3.08
C TYR A 85 6.06 10.17 -4.36
N LEU A 86 6.31 11.46 -4.21
CA LEU A 86 6.64 12.36 -5.32
C LEU A 86 8.11 12.76 -5.32
N SER A 87 8.55 13.38 -4.24
CA SER A 87 9.86 14.02 -4.13
C SER A 87 10.18 14.34 -2.68
N HIS A 88 11.36 14.83 -2.44
CA HIS A 88 11.71 15.58 -1.23
C HIS A 88 12.04 17.02 -1.60
N THR A 89 11.79 17.94 -0.68
CA THR A 89 12.05 19.37 -0.84
C THR A 89 12.41 20.00 0.50
N ASN A 90 12.78 21.29 0.47
CA ASN A 90 13.04 22.06 1.68
C ASN A 90 14.10 21.40 2.59
N ASP A 91 15.16 20.83 1.97
CA ASP A 91 16.33 20.45 2.74
C ASP A 91 16.90 21.69 3.45
N SER A 92 17.35 21.52 4.69
CA SER A 92 17.66 22.64 5.57
C SER A 92 18.90 23.45 5.17
N ASN A 93 19.77 22.90 4.34
CA ASN A 93 20.94 23.59 3.80
C ASN A 93 20.75 24.10 2.36
N GLY A 94 19.73 23.59 1.64
CA GLY A 94 19.34 24.04 0.30
C GLY A 94 20.23 23.53 -0.83
N ASP A 95 21.02 22.48 -0.61
CA ASP A 95 21.91 21.92 -1.63
C ASP A 95 21.27 20.81 -2.49
N GLY A 96 20.06 20.38 -2.14
CA GLY A 96 19.29 19.36 -2.84
C GLY A 96 19.73 17.92 -2.54
N GLN A 97 20.63 17.73 -1.58
CA GLN A 97 21.03 16.42 -1.08
C GLN A 97 20.46 16.19 0.32
N ILE A 98 20.19 14.95 0.66
CA ILE A 98 19.75 14.58 2.01
C ILE A 98 20.96 13.98 2.75
N ILE A 99 21.44 14.69 3.76
CA ILE A 99 22.56 14.25 4.58
C ILE A 99 22.21 14.26 6.07
N GLY A 100 23.07 13.61 6.89
CA GLY A 100 22.88 13.56 8.33
C GLY A 100 22.81 14.93 8.98
N GLY A 101 21.88 15.12 9.93
CA GLY A 101 21.65 16.36 10.65
C GLY A 101 20.65 17.32 10.00
N GLU A 102 20.11 16.99 8.84
CA GLU A 102 19.19 17.84 8.11
C GLU A 102 17.72 17.55 8.41
N THR A 103 16.91 18.55 8.04
CA THR A 103 15.45 18.39 7.92
C THR A 103 15.04 18.62 6.48
N PHE A 104 14.03 17.88 6.04
CA PHE A 104 13.44 18.01 4.71
C PHE A 104 11.96 17.61 4.72
N ASP A 105 11.25 17.99 3.66
CA ASP A 105 9.87 17.59 3.46
C ASP A 105 9.79 16.42 2.47
N LEU A 106 9.11 15.37 2.88
CA LEU A 106 8.79 14.19 2.08
C LEU A 106 7.40 14.40 1.46
N ASN A 107 7.34 14.73 0.19
CA ASN A 107 6.10 15.05 -0.51
C ASN A 107 5.41 13.79 -1.02
N VAL A 108 4.12 13.69 -0.79
CA VAL A 108 3.27 12.57 -1.21
C VAL A 108 1.98 13.05 -1.85
N ASN A 109 1.48 12.26 -2.78
CA ASN A 109 0.12 12.37 -3.29
C ASN A 109 -0.79 11.37 -2.58
N LEU A 110 -1.96 11.84 -2.21
CA LEU A 110 -3.05 11.03 -1.67
C LEU A 110 -4.17 11.02 -2.69
N THR A 111 -4.52 9.84 -3.20
CA THR A 111 -5.57 9.68 -4.20
C THR A 111 -6.69 8.83 -3.62
N ASN A 112 -7.92 9.34 -3.63
CA ASN A 112 -9.08 8.54 -3.29
C ASN A 112 -9.45 7.65 -4.48
N LEU A 113 -9.27 6.34 -4.32
CA LEU A 113 -9.61 5.34 -5.33
C LEU A 113 -11.02 4.80 -5.20
N ASP A 114 -11.76 5.20 -4.16
CA ASP A 114 -13.16 4.80 -3.97
C ASP A 114 -14.10 5.65 -4.82
N LEU A 115 -15.33 5.14 -5.00
CA LEU A 115 -16.42 5.86 -5.67
C LEU A 115 -17.15 6.81 -4.72
N GLY A 116 -16.92 6.69 -3.41
CA GLY A 116 -17.46 7.54 -2.37
C GLY A 116 -16.49 8.62 -1.90
N LEU A 117 -17.01 9.62 -1.20
CA LEU A 117 -16.21 10.64 -0.54
C LEU A 117 -15.42 10.02 0.61
N SER A 118 -14.12 10.24 0.64
CA SER A 118 -13.31 9.88 1.81
C SER A 118 -13.60 10.85 2.96
N THR A 119 -14.04 10.35 4.11
CA THR A 119 -14.55 11.20 5.20
C THR A 119 -13.66 11.26 6.43
N THR A 120 -12.83 10.25 6.69
CA THR A 120 -12.10 10.11 7.97
C THR A 120 -10.65 9.66 7.80
N SER A 121 -10.09 9.90 6.64
CA SER A 121 -8.74 9.41 6.33
C SER A 121 -7.70 9.99 7.26
N VAL A 122 -6.93 9.12 7.85
CA VAL A 122 -5.70 9.44 8.58
C VAL A 122 -4.55 8.81 7.82
N VAL A 123 -3.54 9.60 7.51
CA VAL A 123 -2.32 9.09 6.86
C VAL A 123 -1.17 9.25 7.83
N ARG A 124 -0.46 8.16 8.07
CA ARG A 124 0.71 8.13 8.94
C ARG A 124 1.97 7.86 8.12
N CYS A 125 3.05 8.47 8.51
CA CYS A 125 4.38 8.16 8.01
C CYS A 125 5.26 7.68 9.16
N LYS A 126 6.00 6.61 8.94
CA LYS A 126 7.03 6.13 9.87
C LYS A 126 8.25 5.62 9.12
N ALA A 127 9.43 5.82 9.70
CA ALA A 127 10.62 5.16 9.22
C ALA A 127 10.57 3.68 9.58
N VAL A 128 11.03 2.82 8.65
CA VAL A 128 11.08 1.36 8.82
C VAL A 128 12.42 0.82 8.30
N GLY A 129 12.70 -0.44 8.61
CA GLY A 129 13.94 -1.09 8.18
C GLY A 129 15.15 -0.79 9.09
N PRO A 130 16.35 -1.20 8.67
CA PRO A 130 17.54 -1.20 9.53
C PRO A 130 18.02 0.20 9.91
N ASN A 131 17.73 1.21 9.08
CA ASN A 131 18.18 2.59 9.27
C ASN A 131 17.12 3.50 9.91
N ALA A 132 16.00 2.93 10.36
CA ALA A 132 14.90 3.69 10.95
C ALA A 132 15.31 4.50 12.20
N SER A 133 16.34 4.07 12.93
CA SER A 133 16.85 4.76 14.11
C SER A 133 17.48 6.12 13.82
N TYR A 134 17.89 6.37 12.58
CA TYR A 134 18.44 7.65 12.16
C TYR A 134 17.37 8.69 11.79
N VAL A 135 16.10 8.30 11.77
CA VAL A 135 15.02 9.12 11.22
C VAL A 135 14.01 9.48 12.29
N THR A 136 13.71 10.75 12.39
CA THR A 136 12.55 11.27 13.16
C THR A 136 11.54 11.85 12.19
N VAL A 137 10.31 11.35 12.19
CA VAL A 137 9.19 11.97 11.48
C VAL A 137 8.56 13.00 12.42
N ILE A 138 8.72 14.28 12.10
CA ILE A 138 8.32 15.38 12.99
C ILE A 138 6.80 15.50 13.08
N ASN A 139 6.12 15.39 11.92
CA ASN A 139 4.65 15.39 11.83
C ASN A 139 4.15 14.04 11.30
N PRO A 140 4.16 12.98 12.11
CA PRO A 140 3.95 11.60 11.66
C PRO A 140 2.51 11.30 11.23
N VAL A 141 1.58 12.22 11.47
CA VAL A 141 0.15 12.03 11.21
C VAL A 141 -0.42 13.23 10.47
N ILE A 142 -1.11 12.96 9.38
CA ILE A 142 -1.85 13.96 8.59
C ILE A 142 -3.31 13.53 8.53
N GLN A 143 -4.21 14.48 8.67
CA GLN A 143 -5.64 14.33 8.43
C GLN A 143 -6.01 15.16 7.21
N PRO A 144 -6.04 14.57 6.01
CA PRO A 144 -6.25 15.31 4.78
C PRO A 144 -7.66 15.87 4.62
N GLY A 145 -8.60 15.42 5.48
CA GLY A 145 -10.01 15.74 5.33
C GLY A 145 -10.68 14.96 4.20
N ASN A 146 -11.77 15.51 3.70
CA ASN A 146 -12.53 14.86 2.64
C ASN A 146 -11.79 14.94 1.31
N ILE A 147 -11.63 13.80 0.65
CA ILE A 147 -11.08 13.69 -0.70
C ILE A 147 -12.18 13.14 -1.61
N GLU A 148 -12.54 13.89 -2.63
CA GLU A 148 -13.55 13.49 -3.60
C GLU A 148 -13.16 12.21 -4.36
N PRO A 149 -14.11 11.44 -4.87
CA PRO A 149 -13.84 10.25 -5.67
C PRO A 149 -12.87 10.54 -6.82
N ASN A 150 -11.82 9.72 -6.95
CA ASN A 150 -10.75 9.85 -7.94
C ASN A 150 -9.96 11.18 -7.87
N ALA A 151 -10.17 11.99 -6.85
CA ALA A 151 -9.36 13.20 -6.65
C ALA A 151 -8.01 12.86 -6.00
N THR A 152 -7.02 13.70 -6.31
CA THR A 152 -5.68 13.63 -5.73
C THR A 152 -5.37 14.93 -5.03
N ILE A 153 -4.86 14.85 -3.82
CA ILE A 153 -4.29 15.99 -3.09
C ILE A 153 -2.82 15.73 -2.77
N SER A 154 -2.03 16.79 -2.69
CA SER A 154 -0.62 16.72 -2.29
C SER A 154 -0.46 17.19 -0.85
N THR A 155 0.42 16.52 -0.12
CA THR A 155 0.79 16.87 1.25
C THR A 155 2.23 16.49 1.52
N SER A 156 2.75 16.81 2.70
CA SER A 156 4.13 16.49 3.07
C SER A 156 4.26 16.05 4.52
N PHE A 157 5.26 15.22 4.77
CA PHE A 157 5.74 14.85 6.08
C PHE A 157 7.10 15.48 6.31
N GLN A 158 7.28 16.16 7.43
CA GLN A 158 8.57 16.73 7.78
C GLN A 158 9.44 15.68 8.47
N ILE A 159 10.64 15.52 7.97
CA ILE A 159 11.61 14.52 8.40
C ILE A 159 12.83 15.22 8.99
N SER A 160 13.42 14.64 10.02
CA SER A 160 14.74 15.04 10.55
C SER A 160 15.66 13.82 10.59
N LEU A 161 16.89 13.99 10.13
CA LEU A 161 17.92 12.97 10.21
C LEU A 161 18.86 13.22 11.39
N ASP A 162 19.25 12.13 12.04
CA ASP A 162 20.29 12.16 13.05
C ASP A 162 21.63 12.62 12.41
N PRO A 163 22.39 13.52 13.04
CA PRO A 163 23.72 13.90 12.53
C PRO A 163 24.69 12.75 12.32
N ALA A 164 24.47 11.62 12.99
CA ALA A 164 25.29 10.41 12.81
C ALA A 164 24.86 9.54 11.63
N THR A 165 23.85 9.96 10.84
CA THR A 165 23.44 9.22 9.64
C THR A 165 24.59 9.16 8.64
N PRO A 166 25.06 7.97 8.24
CA PRO A 166 26.11 7.87 7.23
C PRO A 166 25.65 8.39 5.86
N ASP A 167 26.56 8.95 5.08
CA ASP A 167 26.29 9.36 3.72
C ASP A 167 25.79 8.18 2.87
N PHE A 168 24.88 8.45 1.93
CA PHE A 168 24.26 7.45 1.05
C PHE A 168 23.47 6.36 1.78
N THR A 169 22.97 6.65 2.99
CA THR A 169 22.11 5.72 3.72
C THR A 169 20.76 5.60 3.02
N ALA A 170 20.39 4.38 2.62
CA ALA A 170 19.05 4.11 2.12
C ALA A 170 18.03 4.23 3.27
N LEU A 171 17.06 5.11 3.12
CA LEU A 171 16.01 5.37 4.09
C LEU A 171 14.70 4.77 3.58
N LYS A 172 14.04 4.01 4.43
CA LYS A 172 12.77 3.39 4.07
C LYS A 172 11.63 3.95 4.92
N PHE A 173 10.59 4.38 4.25
CA PHE A 173 9.40 4.94 4.86
C PHE A 173 8.19 4.05 4.59
N ARG A 174 7.34 3.89 5.57
CA ARG A 174 6.03 3.29 5.44
C ARG A 174 4.98 4.37 5.61
N PHE A 175 4.08 4.45 4.64
CA PHE A 175 2.89 5.29 4.69
C PHE A 175 1.69 4.40 4.94
N GLU A 176 0.94 4.69 5.98
CA GLU A 176 -0.26 3.95 6.36
C GLU A 176 -1.46 4.87 6.17
N ALA A 177 -2.39 4.47 5.30
CA ALA A 177 -3.67 5.15 5.14
C ALA A 177 -4.75 4.39 5.91
N GLU A 178 -5.44 5.08 6.79
CA GLU A 178 -6.52 4.53 7.62
C GLU A 178 -7.82 5.25 7.28
N GLU A 179 -8.84 4.48 6.96
CA GLU A 179 -10.19 4.96 6.72
C GLU A 179 -11.18 3.97 7.31
N ASP A 180 -12.02 4.43 8.23
CA ASP A 180 -12.95 3.61 9.02
C ASP A 180 -12.24 2.43 9.69
N ASP A 181 -12.55 1.20 9.28
CA ASP A 181 -11.99 -0.06 9.79
C ASP A 181 -10.86 -0.63 8.92
N ARG A 182 -10.39 0.14 7.93
CA ARG A 182 -9.37 -0.27 6.96
C ARG A 182 -8.06 0.47 7.19
N THR A 183 -6.98 -0.27 7.23
CA THR A 183 -5.62 0.27 7.22
C THR A 183 -4.84 -0.40 6.11
N ASP A 184 -4.38 0.40 5.17
CA ASP A 184 -3.49 -0.03 4.09
C ASP A 184 -2.15 0.68 4.21
N PHE A 185 -1.09 0.06 3.71
CA PHE A 185 0.22 0.68 3.73
C PHE A 185 0.98 0.50 2.42
N VAL A 186 1.87 1.43 2.15
CA VAL A 186 2.87 1.34 1.10
C VAL A 186 4.24 1.68 1.68
N GLU A 187 5.28 0.97 1.25
CA GLU A 187 6.65 1.24 1.62
C GLU A 187 7.41 1.84 0.45
N LYS A 188 8.22 2.86 0.73
CA LYS A 188 9.07 3.52 -0.25
C LYS A 188 10.48 3.71 0.32
N GLU A 189 11.47 3.30 -0.46
CA GLU A 189 12.88 3.57 -0.18
C GLU A 189 13.33 4.80 -0.96
N ILE A 190 14.10 5.65 -0.30
CA ILE A 190 14.79 6.80 -0.88
C ILE A 190 16.27 6.73 -0.52
N SER A 191 17.14 7.14 -1.42
CA SER A 191 18.60 7.15 -1.26
C SER A 191 19.20 8.36 -1.95
#